data_357fa44c510141ca99da6fc5f7fa4472
#
_entry.id   357fa44c510141ca99da6fc5f7fa4472
#
_cell.length_a   1.000
_cell.length_b   1.000
_cell.length_c   1.000
_cell.angle_alpha   90.00
_cell.angle_beta   90.00
_cell.angle_gamma   90.00
#
_symmetry.space_group_name_H-M   'P 1'
#
loop_
_entity.id
_entity.type
_entity.pdbx_description
1 polymer ?
#
loop_
_entity_poly.entity_id
_entity_poly.type
_entity_poly.pdbx_seq_one_letter_code
_entity_poly.pdbx_strand_id
1 'polypeptide(L)'
;MKKLKPHNVDRAQIERFLASAERKLDSAHKILAFDDEACHQQAYEAMLRASLGFMFSHGFRPRSQPGHHIAIIEFVRGRIDAKHAGLLAVFDRLRRKRNVALYDDSGFVSHHEADEALETARNFIEVIRADIITRMP
;
A
#
# COMPACT_ATOMS: atom_id res chain seq x y z
N MET A 1 17.05 -9.88 8.02
CA MET A 1 15.74 -10.24 7.42
C MET A 1 15.95 -10.73 6.01
N LYS A 2 15.49 -11.94 5.75
CA LYS A 2 15.77 -12.64 4.47
C LYS A 2 15.11 -11.99 3.25
N LYS A 3 13.99 -11.29 3.43
CA LYS A 3 13.21 -10.71 2.33
C LYS A 3 13.48 -9.22 2.11
N LEU A 4 14.42 -8.66 2.85
CA LEU A 4 14.76 -7.25 2.78
C LEU A 4 16.24 -7.07 2.48
N LYS A 5 16.57 -5.96 1.83
CA LYS A 5 17.95 -5.54 1.57
C LYS A 5 18.18 -4.16 2.14
N PRO A 6 19.39 -3.83 2.62
CA PRO A 6 19.75 -2.44 2.89
C PRO A 6 19.64 -1.60 1.62
N HIS A 7 19.28 -0.34 1.80
CA HIS A 7 19.10 0.61 0.70
C HIS A 7 19.46 2.00 1.20
N ASN A 8 20.20 2.75 0.40
CA ASN A 8 20.56 4.12 0.78
C ASN A 8 19.33 5.00 0.81
N VAL A 9 19.17 5.76 1.90
CA VAL A 9 18.05 6.69 2.03
C VAL A 9 18.23 7.85 1.03
N ASP A 10 17.24 8.03 0.18
CA ASP A 10 17.21 9.06 -0.86
C ASP A 10 15.86 9.76 -0.80
N ARG A 11 15.86 10.98 -0.31
CA ARG A 11 14.62 11.76 -0.13
C ARG A 11 13.86 11.92 -1.45
N ALA A 12 14.55 12.15 -2.54
CA ALA A 12 13.91 12.31 -3.85
C ALA A 12 13.19 11.05 -4.29
N GLN A 13 13.78 9.88 -4.04
CA GLN A 13 13.16 8.60 -4.35
C GLN A 13 11.91 8.38 -3.47
N ILE A 14 12.01 8.68 -2.19
CA ILE A 14 10.88 8.57 -1.26
C ILE A 14 9.71 9.42 -1.76
N GLU A 15 9.98 10.67 -2.13
CA GLU A 15 8.95 11.58 -2.64
C GLU A 15 8.33 11.07 -3.95
N ARG A 16 9.13 10.46 -4.84
CA ARG A 16 8.59 9.87 -6.07
C ARG A 16 7.61 8.73 -5.77
N PHE A 17 7.91 7.90 -4.78
CA PHE A 17 7.00 6.81 -4.40
C PHE A 17 5.73 7.33 -3.73
N LEU A 18 5.84 8.35 -2.89
CA LEU A 18 4.66 8.97 -2.30
C LEU A 18 3.80 9.66 -3.36
N ALA A 19 4.42 10.34 -4.31
CA ALA A 19 3.70 10.96 -5.43
C ALA A 19 3.02 9.89 -6.31
N SER A 20 3.69 8.76 -6.53
CA SER A 20 3.11 7.63 -7.26
C SER A 20 1.90 7.07 -6.52
N ALA A 21 1.97 6.95 -5.19
CA ALA A 21 0.86 6.50 -4.38
C ALA A 21 -0.35 7.44 -4.53
N GLU A 22 -0.10 8.76 -4.48
CA GLU A 22 -1.16 9.75 -4.67
C GLU A 22 -1.81 9.65 -6.05
N ARG A 23 -1.00 9.43 -7.11
CA ARG A 23 -1.54 9.26 -8.47
C ARG A 23 -2.42 8.00 -8.56
N LYS A 24 -2.00 6.89 -7.93
CA LYS A 24 -2.78 5.65 -7.91
C LYS A 24 -4.09 5.84 -7.15
N LEU A 25 -4.04 6.58 -6.04
CA LEU A 25 -5.23 6.90 -5.26
C LEU A 25 -6.21 7.73 -6.09
N ASP A 26 -5.71 8.73 -6.79
CA ASP A 26 -6.54 9.56 -7.68
C ASP A 26 -7.17 8.74 -8.78
N SER A 27 -6.41 7.82 -9.39
CA SER A 27 -6.93 6.89 -10.40
C SER A 27 -8.03 6.00 -9.83
N ALA A 28 -7.82 5.47 -8.62
CA ALA A 28 -8.82 4.64 -7.95
C ALA A 28 -10.12 5.42 -7.72
N HIS A 29 -10.00 6.66 -7.28
CA HIS A 29 -11.16 7.52 -7.05
C HIS A 29 -11.96 7.73 -8.35
N LYS A 30 -11.27 8.03 -9.44
CA LYS A 30 -11.93 8.29 -10.74
C LYS A 30 -12.59 7.06 -11.32
N ILE A 31 -11.98 5.88 -11.19
CA ILE A 31 -12.48 4.67 -11.82
C ILE A 31 -13.58 3.98 -11.01
N LEU A 32 -13.79 4.38 -9.77
CA LEU A 32 -14.83 3.79 -8.91
C LEU A 32 -16.22 3.87 -9.54
N ALA A 33 -16.49 4.92 -10.33
CA ALA A 33 -17.78 5.11 -10.99
C ALA A 33 -18.01 4.09 -12.11
N PHE A 34 -16.98 3.41 -12.60
CA PHE A 34 -17.05 2.57 -13.79
C PHE A 34 -16.65 1.11 -13.57
N ASP A 35 -15.74 0.85 -12.62
CA ASP A 35 -15.14 -0.48 -12.50
C ASP A 35 -14.66 -0.70 -11.05
N ASP A 36 -15.44 -1.45 -10.30
CA ASP A 36 -15.15 -1.72 -8.90
C ASP A 36 -13.85 -2.51 -8.71
N GLU A 37 -13.62 -3.51 -9.58
CA GLU A 37 -12.40 -4.32 -9.48
C GLU A 37 -11.17 -3.48 -9.76
N ALA A 38 -11.19 -2.65 -10.80
CA ALA A 38 -10.07 -1.78 -11.13
C ALA A 38 -9.81 -0.75 -10.03
N CYS A 39 -10.85 -0.21 -9.40
CA CYS A 39 -10.71 0.68 -8.26
C CYS A 39 -9.99 -0.02 -7.10
N HIS A 40 -10.43 -1.22 -6.77
CA HIS A 40 -9.83 -2.03 -5.70
C HIS A 40 -8.34 -2.27 -5.98
N GLN A 41 -7.99 -2.64 -7.22
CA GLN A 41 -6.60 -2.88 -7.62
C GLN A 41 -5.75 -1.62 -7.50
N GLN A 42 -6.26 -0.48 -7.96
CA GLN A 42 -5.53 0.78 -7.89
C GLN A 42 -5.35 1.26 -6.44
N ALA A 43 -6.36 1.08 -5.60
CA ALA A 43 -6.28 1.43 -4.18
C ALA A 43 -5.20 0.59 -3.48
N TYR A 44 -5.18 -0.72 -3.75
CA TYR A 44 -4.17 -1.61 -3.21
C TYR A 44 -2.76 -1.20 -3.68
N GLU A 45 -2.62 -0.90 -4.98
CA GLU A 45 -1.35 -0.46 -5.56
C GLU A 45 -0.87 0.84 -4.92
N ALA A 46 -1.79 1.76 -4.63
CA ALA A 46 -1.46 3.01 -3.94
C ALA A 46 -0.86 2.73 -2.55
N MET A 47 -1.44 1.79 -1.82
CA MET A 47 -0.92 1.40 -0.50
C MET A 47 0.47 0.76 -0.60
N LEU A 48 0.70 -0.07 -1.61
CA LEU A 48 2.03 -0.66 -1.85
C LEU A 48 3.07 0.42 -2.15
N ARG A 49 2.74 1.40 -2.98
CA ARG A 49 3.67 2.49 -3.33
C ARG A 49 4.02 3.33 -2.12
N ALA A 50 3.03 3.67 -1.29
CA ALA A 50 3.27 4.38 -0.04
C ALA A 50 4.15 3.56 0.91
N SER A 51 3.90 2.26 0.99
CA SER A 51 4.67 1.35 1.83
C SER A 51 6.13 1.25 1.38
N LEU A 52 6.38 1.26 0.07
CA LEU A 52 7.74 1.28 -0.46
C LEU A 52 8.45 2.58 -0.08
N GLY A 53 7.78 3.72 -0.18
CA GLY A 53 8.34 4.98 0.29
C GLY A 53 8.70 4.94 1.77
N PHE A 54 7.83 4.36 2.58
CA PHE A 54 8.07 4.15 4.01
C PHE A 54 9.29 3.25 4.25
N MET A 55 9.37 2.12 3.54
CA MET A 55 10.48 1.18 3.66
C MET A 55 11.80 1.85 3.27
N PHE A 56 11.82 2.59 2.16
CA PHE A 56 13.00 3.33 1.74
C PHE A 56 13.42 4.38 2.76
N SER A 57 12.44 5.02 3.43
CA SER A 57 12.74 6.01 4.46
C SER A 57 13.42 5.39 5.70
N HIS A 58 13.30 4.08 5.87
CA HIS A 58 13.97 3.33 6.93
C HIS A 58 15.28 2.69 6.47
N GLY A 59 15.69 2.90 5.22
CA GLY A 59 16.94 2.37 4.69
C GLY A 59 16.86 0.92 4.24
N PHE A 60 15.69 0.45 3.82
CA PHE A 60 15.49 -0.91 3.32
C PHE A 60 14.67 -0.91 2.03
N ARG A 61 14.81 -1.99 1.29
CA ARG A 61 13.96 -2.30 0.13
C ARG A 61 13.64 -3.80 0.13
N PRO A 62 12.53 -4.21 -0.51
CA PRO A 62 12.22 -5.64 -0.58
C PRO A 62 13.16 -6.34 -1.56
N ARG A 63 13.39 -7.63 -1.35
CA ARG A 63 14.04 -8.47 -2.35
C ARG A 63 13.00 -8.88 -3.38
N SER A 64 13.44 -8.98 -4.64
CA SER A 64 12.60 -9.43 -5.74
C SER A 64 12.46 -10.94 -5.66
N GLN A 65 11.41 -11.42 -4.96
CA GLN A 65 11.14 -12.85 -4.80
C GLN A 65 9.66 -13.06 -4.45
N PRO A 66 9.14 -14.29 -4.57
CA PRO A 66 7.76 -14.58 -4.18
C PRO A 66 7.47 -14.16 -2.73
N GLY A 67 6.29 -13.62 -2.51
CA GLY A 67 5.86 -13.19 -1.17
C GLY A 67 6.38 -11.83 -0.75
N HIS A 68 6.98 -11.04 -1.65
CA HIS A 68 7.52 -9.74 -1.26
C HIS A 68 6.42 -8.75 -0.83
N HIS A 69 5.18 -8.89 -1.31
CA HIS A 69 4.06 -8.06 -0.83
C HIS A 69 3.78 -8.32 0.65
N ILE A 70 3.83 -9.56 1.08
CA ILE A 70 3.67 -9.91 2.50
C ILE A 70 4.78 -9.28 3.32
N ALA A 71 6.02 -9.35 2.84
CA ALA A 71 7.17 -8.76 3.53
C ALA A 71 7.03 -7.24 3.66
N ILE A 72 6.50 -6.57 2.64
CA ILE A 72 6.26 -5.12 2.68
C ILE A 72 5.22 -4.79 3.77
N ILE A 73 4.10 -5.50 3.79
CA ILE A 73 3.03 -5.26 4.77
C ILE A 73 3.54 -5.50 6.19
N GLU A 74 4.28 -6.59 6.39
CA GLU A 74 4.85 -6.92 7.71
C GLU A 74 5.87 -5.88 8.16
N PHE A 75 6.67 -5.34 7.23
CA PHE A 75 7.63 -4.31 7.54
C PHE A 75 6.93 -3.06 8.10
N VAL A 76 5.88 -2.60 7.42
CA VAL A 76 5.12 -1.44 7.88
C VAL A 76 4.46 -1.74 9.22
N ARG A 77 3.82 -2.91 9.34
CA ARG A 77 3.15 -3.31 10.58
C ARG A 77 4.09 -3.26 11.77
N GLY A 78 5.33 -3.68 11.58
CA GLY A 78 6.31 -3.76 12.67
C GLY A 78 6.89 -2.41 13.09
N ARG A 79 6.69 -1.35 12.30
CA ARG A 79 7.32 -0.05 12.54
C ARG A 79 6.36 1.12 12.69
N ILE A 80 5.16 1.01 12.15
CA ILE A 80 4.16 2.08 12.28
C ILE A 80 3.58 2.04 13.70
N ASP A 81 3.08 3.17 14.18
CA ASP A 81 2.45 3.24 15.49
C ASP A 81 1.33 2.19 15.60
N ALA A 82 1.31 1.45 16.72
CA ALA A 82 0.36 0.36 16.96
C ALA A 82 -1.11 0.82 16.87
N LYS A 83 -1.40 2.09 17.08
CA LYS A 83 -2.77 2.61 16.92
C LYS A 83 -3.31 2.46 15.51
N HIS A 84 -2.43 2.23 14.53
CA HIS A 84 -2.82 2.04 13.12
C HIS A 84 -2.89 0.57 12.71
N ALA A 85 -2.83 -0.36 13.66
CA ALA A 85 -2.86 -1.80 13.36
C ALA A 85 -4.09 -2.19 12.54
N GLY A 86 -5.22 -1.53 12.74
CA GLY A 86 -6.43 -1.78 11.97
C GLY A 86 -6.26 -1.54 10.48
N LEU A 87 -5.51 -0.48 10.11
CA LEU A 87 -5.22 -0.19 8.70
C LEU A 87 -4.39 -1.31 8.06
N LEU A 88 -3.42 -1.84 8.80
CA LEU A 88 -2.57 -2.92 8.29
C LEU A 88 -3.35 -4.23 8.14
N ALA A 89 -4.30 -4.50 9.03
CA ALA A 89 -5.18 -5.66 8.91
C ALA A 89 -6.04 -5.57 7.64
N VAL A 90 -6.59 -4.39 7.36
CA VAL A 90 -7.36 -4.17 6.13
C VAL A 90 -6.46 -4.31 4.91
N PHE A 91 -5.25 -3.75 4.94
CA PHE A 91 -4.28 -3.85 3.86
C PHE A 91 -4.03 -5.33 3.50
N ASP A 92 -3.78 -6.17 4.50
CA ASP A 92 -3.56 -7.60 4.27
C ASP A 92 -4.81 -8.28 3.71
N ARG A 93 -6.00 -7.90 4.19
CA ARG A 93 -7.26 -8.42 3.66
C ARG A 93 -7.43 -8.03 2.18
N LEU A 94 -7.08 -6.80 1.81
CA LEU A 94 -7.14 -6.34 0.41
C LEU A 94 -6.18 -7.16 -0.47
N ARG A 95 -5.00 -7.48 0.04
CA ARG A 95 -4.05 -8.33 -0.68
C ARG A 95 -4.67 -9.68 -1.01
N ARG A 96 -5.29 -10.32 -0.03
CA ARG A 96 -5.93 -11.63 -0.24
C ARG A 96 -7.10 -11.52 -1.22
N LYS A 97 -7.92 -10.48 -1.10
CA LYS A 97 -9.05 -10.27 -2.01
C LYS A 97 -8.58 -10.05 -3.44
N ARG A 98 -7.52 -9.26 -3.62
CA ARG A 98 -6.92 -9.03 -4.94
C ARG A 98 -6.46 -10.33 -5.59
N ASN A 99 -5.82 -11.21 -4.81
CA ASN A 99 -5.35 -12.49 -5.33
C ASN A 99 -6.52 -13.36 -5.80
N VAL A 100 -7.60 -13.41 -5.04
CA VAL A 100 -8.81 -14.14 -5.44
C VAL A 100 -9.39 -13.56 -6.73
N ALA A 101 -9.52 -12.24 -6.81
CA ALA A 101 -10.09 -11.58 -7.99
C ALA A 101 -9.26 -11.79 -9.26
N LEU A 102 -7.92 -11.95 -9.11
CA LEU A 102 -7.04 -12.16 -10.25
C LEU A 102 -7.02 -13.61 -10.76
N TYR A 103 -7.16 -14.60 -9.86
CA TYR A 103 -6.90 -16.00 -10.20
C TYR A 103 -8.12 -16.90 -10.09
N ASP A 104 -9.24 -16.38 -9.66
CA ASP A 104 -10.49 -17.12 -9.51
C ASP A 104 -11.58 -16.39 -10.29
N ASP A 105 -12.18 -17.04 -11.28
CA ASP A 105 -13.23 -16.45 -12.10
C ASP A 105 -14.51 -16.18 -11.30
N SER A 106 -14.66 -16.78 -10.12
CA SER A 106 -15.72 -16.45 -9.18
C SER A 106 -15.37 -15.25 -8.30
N GLY A 107 -14.13 -14.75 -8.38
CA GLY A 107 -13.66 -13.60 -7.62
C GLY A 107 -14.43 -12.35 -8.00
N PHE A 108 -15.13 -11.78 -7.03
CA PHE A 108 -16.02 -10.66 -7.25
C PHE A 108 -15.69 -9.53 -6.26
N VAL A 109 -15.57 -8.31 -6.77
CA VAL A 109 -15.37 -7.12 -5.96
C VAL A 109 -16.65 -6.29 -6.01
N SER A 110 -17.32 -6.14 -4.86
CA SER A 110 -18.52 -5.32 -4.78
C SER A 110 -18.15 -3.83 -4.78
N HIS A 111 -19.14 -2.98 -5.07
CA HIS A 111 -18.94 -1.53 -4.99
C HIS A 111 -18.55 -1.12 -3.58
N HIS A 112 -19.18 -1.72 -2.56
CA HIS A 112 -18.85 -1.46 -1.15
C HIS A 112 -17.39 -1.82 -0.84
N GLU A 113 -16.91 -2.98 -1.33
CA GLU A 113 -15.52 -3.39 -1.15
C GLU A 113 -14.55 -2.43 -1.83
N ALA A 114 -14.87 -1.97 -3.03
CA ALA A 114 -14.05 -1.02 -3.76
C ALA A 114 -14.00 0.33 -3.02
N ASP A 115 -15.13 0.82 -2.55
CA ASP A 115 -15.21 2.07 -1.81
C ASP A 115 -14.43 1.98 -0.48
N GLU A 116 -14.55 0.86 0.23
CA GLU A 116 -13.78 0.62 1.46
C GLU A 116 -12.29 0.62 1.17
N ALA A 117 -11.87 -0.03 0.08
CA ALA A 117 -10.45 -0.07 -0.30
C ALA A 117 -9.94 1.34 -0.58
N LEU A 118 -10.72 2.14 -1.29
CA LEU A 118 -10.35 3.52 -1.61
C LEU A 118 -10.17 4.37 -0.33
N GLU A 119 -11.12 4.28 0.60
CA GLU A 119 -11.05 5.04 1.84
C GLU A 119 -9.89 4.58 2.72
N THR A 120 -9.66 3.27 2.79
CA THR A 120 -8.54 2.71 3.54
C THR A 120 -7.22 3.20 2.95
N ALA A 121 -7.08 3.18 1.62
CA ALA A 121 -5.87 3.65 0.96
C ALA A 121 -5.61 5.13 1.24
N ARG A 122 -6.67 5.96 1.22
CA ARG A 122 -6.57 7.38 1.52
C ARG A 122 -6.02 7.60 2.93
N ASN A 123 -6.60 6.94 3.92
CA ASN A 123 -6.18 7.04 5.31
C ASN A 123 -4.76 6.52 5.53
N PHE A 124 -4.44 5.41 4.89
CA PHE A 124 -3.12 4.79 4.99
C PHE A 124 -2.02 5.72 4.47
N ILE A 125 -2.24 6.32 3.30
CA ILE A 125 -1.26 7.25 2.70
C ILE A 125 -1.04 8.45 3.62
N GLU A 126 -2.10 9.00 4.23
CA GLU A 126 -1.96 10.10 5.18
C GLU A 126 -1.10 9.71 6.38
N VAL A 127 -1.35 8.52 6.95
CA VAL A 127 -0.58 8.00 8.09
C VAL A 127 0.90 7.84 7.71
N ILE A 128 1.18 7.24 6.55
CA ILE A 128 2.55 7.02 6.09
C ILE A 128 3.26 8.35 5.88
N ARG A 129 2.62 9.30 5.20
CA ARG A 129 3.21 10.61 4.92
C ARG A 129 3.51 11.36 6.21
N ALA A 130 2.58 11.35 7.16
CA ALA A 130 2.77 12.01 8.46
C ALA A 130 3.94 11.40 9.23
N ASP A 131 4.07 10.07 9.21
CA ASP A 131 5.18 9.37 9.88
C ASP A 131 6.52 9.77 9.28
N ILE A 132 6.62 9.77 7.94
CA ILE A 132 7.86 10.11 7.25
C ILE A 132 8.25 11.57 7.54
N ILE A 133 7.30 12.49 7.46
CA ILE A 133 7.55 13.91 7.74
C ILE A 133 8.06 14.10 9.17
N THR A 134 7.51 13.40 10.14
CA THR A 134 7.92 13.49 11.54
C THR A 134 9.35 12.99 11.74
N ARG A 135 9.74 11.91 11.06
CA ARG A 135 11.08 11.34 11.18
C ARG A 135 12.12 12.02 10.28
N MET A 136 11.68 12.63 9.19
CA MET A 136 12.54 13.26 8.19
C MET A 136 12.02 14.66 7.88
N PRO A 137 12.06 15.57 8.85
CA PRO A 137 11.53 16.91 8.69
C PRO A 137 12.28 17.74 7.64
#